data_755ebd26ad54394de4ed05873b0b0552
#
_entry.id   755ebd26ad54394de4ed05873b0b0552
#
_cell.length_a   1.000
_cell.length_b   1.000
_cell.length_c   1.000
_cell.angle_alpha   90.00
_cell.angle_beta   90.00
_cell.angle_gamma   90.00
#
_symmetry.space_group_name_H-M   'P 1'
#
loop_
_entity.id
_entity.type
_entity.pdbx_description
1 polymer ?
#
loop_
_entity_poly.entity_id
_entity_poly.type
_entity_poly.pdbx_seq_one_letter_code
_entity_poly.pdbx_strand_id
1 'polypeptide(L)'
;MSVPKTMFQLSGRGYAAANLSHATLVIIDAQKEYLSGPLALSGMDAAVQNIKQLVTAARNAGRPIVHVRHLGIPGGLLDPQGPRGRFIEGLAPLGDEPVVEKRLPNAFAGTDLHERLQQLGHLDLIICGFMTHSSVSTTVRAAKDYGYRCTLVDAACATRDLPYQHELIPARDLHRM
;
A
#
# COMPACT_ATOMS: atom_id res chain seq x y z
N MET A 1 -12.61 32.56 4.19
CA MET A 1 -12.00 31.66 5.17
C MET A 1 -10.69 31.14 4.59
N SER A 2 -9.58 31.22 5.32
CA SER A 2 -8.28 30.69 4.85
C SER A 2 -8.33 29.15 4.81
N VAL A 3 -7.78 28.55 3.76
CA VAL A 3 -7.67 27.10 3.65
C VAL A 3 -6.75 26.57 4.76
N PRO A 4 -7.16 25.55 5.52
CA PRO A 4 -6.31 24.96 6.56
C PRO A 4 -4.99 24.44 5.98
N LYS A 5 -3.91 24.65 6.71
CA LYS A 5 -2.57 24.17 6.33
C LYS A 5 -2.24 22.88 7.06
N THR A 6 -1.53 21.98 6.38
CA THR A 6 -1.00 20.76 7.00
C THR A 6 0.13 21.08 7.98
N MET A 7 0.44 20.16 8.88
CA MET A 7 1.59 20.27 9.79
C MET A 7 2.91 20.45 9.02
N PHE A 8 3.10 19.79 7.89
CA PHE A 8 4.29 19.96 7.06
C PHE A 8 4.40 21.39 6.49
N GLN A 9 3.28 21.96 6.04
CA GLN A 9 3.25 23.35 5.56
C GLN A 9 3.51 24.36 6.69
N LEU A 10 3.01 24.08 7.89
CA LEU A 10 3.20 24.95 9.05
C LEU A 10 4.63 24.87 9.60
N SER A 11 5.22 23.69 9.64
CA SER A 11 6.56 23.46 10.19
C SER A 11 7.70 23.71 9.21
N GLY A 12 7.41 23.88 7.92
CA GLY A 12 8.42 23.96 6.87
C GLY A 12 9.23 22.66 6.66
N ARG A 13 8.77 21.53 7.22
CA ARG A 13 9.46 20.23 7.16
C ARG A 13 8.88 19.28 6.11
N GLY A 14 8.05 19.78 5.22
CA GLY A 14 7.54 19.02 4.09
C GLY A 14 8.64 18.66 3.09
N TYR A 15 8.39 17.63 2.31
CA TYR A 15 9.23 17.20 1.20
C TYR A 15 8.39 17.02 -0.06
N ALA A 16 9.03 17.10 -1.22
CA ALA A 16 8.36 16.88 -2.49
C ALA A 16 7.99 15.40 -2.65
N ALA A 17 6.96 15.13 -3.48
CA ALA A 17 6.65 13.78 -3.88
C ALA A 17 7.86 13.10 -4.52
N ALA A 18 8.05 11.83 -4.20
CA ALA A 18 9.18 11.06 -4.72
C ALA A 18 9.07 10.88 -6.24
N ASN A 19 10.24 10.91 -6.89
CA ASN A 19 10.36 10.50 -8.27
C ASN A 19 10.73 9.01 -8.32
N LEU A 20 10.08 8.25 -9.20
CA LEU A 20 10.31 6.82 -9.34
C LEU A 20 11.79 6.50 -9.64
N SER A 21 12.53 7.40 -10.31
CA SER A 21 13.97 7.22 -10.59
C SER A 21 14.85 7.09 -9.34
N HIS A 22 14.37 7.52 -8.16
CA HIS A 22 15.13 7.54 -6.90
C HIS A 22 14.38 6.89 -5.73
N ALA A 23 13.30 6.17 -5.99
CA ALA A 23 12.45 5.58 -4.98
C ALA A 23 12.34 4.05 -5.13
N THR A 24 11.93 3.40 -4.05
CA THR A 24 11.44 2.01 -4.08
C THR A 24 9.92 2.03 -4.13
N LEU A 25 9.35 1.26 -5.06
CA LEU A 25 7.91 1.03 -5.11
C LEU A 25 7.53 -0.07 -4.10
N VAL A 26 6.63 0.23 -3.19
CA VAL A 26 6.11 -0.73 -2.21
C VAL A 26 4.62 -0.94 -2.47
N ILE A 27 4.24 -2.17 -2.81
CA ILE A 27 2.86 -2.54 -3.13
C ILE A 27 2.30 -3.34 -1.96
N ILE A 28 1.28 -2.81 -1.29
CA ILE A 28 0.71 -3.39 -0.08
C ILE A 28 -0.53 -4.21 -0.42
N ASP A 29 -0.49 -5.50 -0.10
CA ASP A 29 -1.62 -6.43 -0.10
C ASP A 29 -2.43 -6.43 -1.41
N ALA A 30 -1.77 -6.39 -2.57
CA ALA A 30 -2.44 -6.47 -3.88
C ALA A 30 -2.96 -7.90 -4.16
N GLN A 31 -3.90 -8.37 -3.32
CA GLN A 31 -4.40 -9.75 -3.29
C GLN A 31 -5.84 -9.86 -3.78
N LYS A 32 -6.19 -11.03 -4.33
CA LYS A 32 -7.50 -11.31 -4.95
C LYS A 32 -8.68 -11.23 -3.99
N GLU A 33 -8.44 -11.33 -2.67
CA GLU A 33 -9.48 -11.17 -1.63
C GLU A 33 -10.26 -9.86 -1.76
N TYR A 34 -9.59 -8.80 -2.22
CA TYR A 34 -10.20 -7.46 -2.36
C TYR A 34 -11.01 -7.25 -3.64
N LEU A 35 -10.95 -8.21 -4.58
CA LEU A 35 -11.72 -8.13 -5.83
C LEU A 35 -13.18 -8.56 -5.67
N SER A 36 -13.45 -9.48 -4.74
CA SER A 36 -14.78 -10.08 -4.58
C SER A 36 -14.95 -10.69 -3.18
N GLY A 37 -16.20 -10.93 -2.78
CA GLY A 37 -16.53 -11.54 -1.50
C GLY A 37 -16.61 -10.54 -0.33
N PRO A 38 -16.43 -11.00 0.92
CA PRO A 38 -16.69 -10.18 2.11
C PRO A 38 -15.81 -8.94 2.25
N LEU A 39 -14.60 -8.97 1.68
CA LEU A 39 -13.66 -7.84 1.68
C LEU A 39 -13.57 -7.09 0.35
N ALA A 40 -14.52 -7.26 -0.54
CA ALA A 40 -14.54 -6.51 -1.80
C ALA A 40 -14.48 -5.00 -1.55
N LEU A 41 -13.61 -4.31 -2.30
CA LEU A 41 -13.39 -2.87 -2.17
C LEU A 41 -14.05 -2.09 -3.30
N SER A 42 -14.37 -0.84 -3.01
CA SER A 42 -14.85 0.12 -4.02
C SER A 42 -13.68 0.64 -4.87
N GLY A 43 -13.90 0.81 -6.17
CA GLY A 43 -12.90 1.44 -7.06
C GLY A 43 -11.72 0.55 -7.43
N MET A 44 -11.81 -0.76 -7.24
CA MET A 44 -10.70 -1.69 -7.47
C MET A 44 -10.18 -1.69 -8.90
N ASP A 45 -11.04 -1.61 -9.92
CA ASP A 45 -10.61 -1.63 -11.32
C ASP A 45 -9.64 -0.49 -11.63
N ALA A 46 -10.00 0.74 -11.21
CA ALA A 46 -9.15 1.91 -11.40
C ALA A 46 -7.84 1.79 -10.59
N ALA A 47 -7.92 1.39 -9.32
CA ALA A 47 -6.75 1.23 -8.47
C ALA A 47 -5.78 0.18 -9.02
N VAL A 48 -6.28 -0.98 -9.44
CA VAL A 48 -5.47 -2.06 -10.07
C VAL A 48 -4.79 -1.58 -11.34
N GLN A 49 -5.49 -0.84 -12.21
CA GLN A 49 -4.89 -0.28 -13.42
C GLN A 49 -3.76 0.72 -13.08
N ASN A 50 -3.96 1.57 -12.10
CA ASN A 50 -2.92 2.51 -11.65
C ASN A 50 -1.72 1.78 -11.04
N ILE A 51 -1.92 0.72 -10.25
CA ILE A 51 -0.81 -0.10 -9.76
C ILE A 51 -0.07 -0.77 -10.93
N LYS A 52 -0.76 -1.29 -11.93
CA LYS A 52 -0.13 -1.86 -13.14
C LYS A 52 0.74 -0.84 -13.88
N GLN A 53 0.30 0.41 -13.98
CA GLN A 53 1.11 1.48 -14.58
C GLN A 53 2.38 1.76 -13.77
N LEU A 54 2.27 1.84 -12.43
CA LEU A 54 3.42 2.02 -11.54
C LEU A 54 4.41 0.86 -11.66
N VAL A 55 3.94 -0.37 -11.64
CA VAL A 55 4.75 -1.59 -11.79
C VAL A 55 5.48 -1.58 -13.14
N THR A 56 4.75 -1.29 -14.22
CA THR A 56 5.35 -1.21 -15.56
C THR A 56 6.43 -0.13 -15.64
N ALA A 57 6.15 1.06 -15.09
CA ALA A 57 7.12 2.15 -15.07
C ALA A 57 8.34 1.81 -14.23
N ALA A 58 8.17 1.19 -13.06
CA ALA A 58 9.27 0.77 -12.20
C ALA A 58 10.15 -0.29 -12.89
N ARG A 59 9.55 -1.32 -13.48
CA ARG A 59 10.28 -2.38 -14.20
C ARG A 59 11.04 -1.82 -15.42
N ASN A 60 10.40 -0.97 -16.22
CA ASN A 60 11.03 -0.34 -17.36
C ASN A 60 12.22 0.56 -16.98
N ALA A 61 12.15 1.18 -15.80
CA ALA A 61 13.21 2.02 -15.26
C ALA A 61 14.24 1.23 -14.43
N GLY A 62 14.13 -0.09 -14.33
CA GLY A 62 15.01 -0.91 -13.49
C GLY A 62 14.94 -0.54 -12.01
N ARG A 63 13.77 -0.10 -11.52
CA ARG A 63 13.61 0.34 -10.13
C ARG A 63 13.11 -0.78 -9.24
N PRO A 64 13.56 -0.83 -7.97
CA PRO A 64 13.15 -1.88 -7.05
C PRO A 64 11.67 -1.81 -6.74
N ILE A 65 11.04 -2.98 -6.72
CA ILE A 65 9.66 -3.18 -6.29
C ILE A 65 9.67 -4.16 -5.12
N VAL A 66 9.00 -3.81 -4.04
CA VAL A 66 8.76 -4.70 -2.90
C VAL A 66 7.27 -5.00 -2.83
N HIS A 67 6.93 -6.29 -2.88
CA HIS A 67 5.57 -6.75 -2.72
C HIS A 67 5.31 -7.14 -1.27
N VAL A 68 4.28 -6.57 -0.67
CA VAL A 68 3.82 -6.98 0.67
C VAL A 68 2.58 -7.85 0.51
N ARG A 69 2.56 -8.98 1.19
CA ARG A 69 1.46 -9.94 1.17
C ARG A 69 0.96 -10.20 2.59
N HIS A 70 -0.33 -10.05 2.81
CA HIS A 70 -0.93 -10.42 4.08
C HIS A 70 -1.21 -11.93 4.12
N LEU A 71 -0.79 -12.59 5.18
CA LEU A 71 -1.12 -13.97 5.46
C LEU A 71 -2.26 -14.00 6.48
N GLY A 72 -3.45 -14.28 5.99
CA GLY A 72 -4.64 -14.41 6.82
C GLY A 72 -4.78 -15.78 7.48
N ILE A 73 -6.01 -16.14 7.77
CA ILE A 73 -6.35 -17.40 8.46
C ILE A 73 -6.57 -18.51 7.42
N PRO A 74 -5.94 -19.68 7.56
CA PRO A 74 -6.24 -20.83 6.69
C PRO A 74 -7.74 -21.13 6.63
N GLY A 75 -8.28 -21.24 5.42
CA GLY A 75 -9.72 -21.43 5.18
C GLY A 75 -10.58 -20.19 5.37
N GLY A 76 -9.99 -19.05 5.76
CA GLY A 76 -10.67 -17.76 5.99
C GLY A 76 -10.27 -16.66 5.02
N LEU A 77 -10.34 -15.41 5.50
CA LEU A 77 -9.94 -14.24 4.72
C LEU A 77 -8.43 -14.23 4.49
N LEU A 78 -8.02 -13.84 3.29
CA LEU A 78 -6.60 -13.77 2.89
C LEU A 78 -5.85 -15.09 3.12
N ASP A 79 -6.53 -16.22 2.94
CA ASP A 79 -5.97 -17.56 3.11
C ASP A 79 -4.70 -17.72 2.28
N PRO A 80 -3.54 -17.94 2.91
CA PRO A 80 -2.26 -18.03 2.19
C PRO A 80 -2.18 -19.19 1.20
N GLN A 81 -2.98 -20.24 1.39
CA GLN A 81 -3.05 -21.40 0.50
C GLN A 81 -4.24 -21.32 -0.48
N GLY A 82 -5.22 -20.47 -0.18
CA GLY A 82 -6.41 -20.32 -0.98
C GLY A 82 -6.23 -19.38 -2.18
N PRO A 83 -7.15 -19.44 -3.16
CA PRO A 83 -7.07 -18.61 -4.36
C PRO A 83 -7.20 -17.11 -4.06
N ARG A 84 -7.93 -16.72 -3.02
CA ARG A 84 -8.12 -15.31 -2.64
C ARG A 84 -6.88 -14.68 -2.01
N GLY A 85 -6.03 -15.46 -1.32
CA GLY A 85 -4.78 -14.98 -0.77
C GLY A 85 -3.68 -14.75 -1.81
N ARG A 86 -3.90 -15.13 -3.07
CA ARG A 86 -2.93 -14.92 -4.15
C ARG A 86 -2.91 -13.48 -4.62
N PHE A 87 -1.79 -13.06 -5.20
CA PHE A 87 -1.70 -11.77 -5.86
C PHE A 87 -2.70 -11.60 -7.00
N ILE A 88 -3.16 -10.38 -7.20
CA ILE A 88 -3.99 -10.00 -8.34
C ILE A 88 -3.19 -10.24 -9.62
N GLU A 89 -3.85 -10.74 -10.65
CA GLU A 89 -3.23 -11.04 -11.94
C GLU A 89 -2.61 -9.79 -12.56
N GLY A 90 -1.35 -9.93 -12.99
CA GLY A 90 -0.54 -8.81 -13.50
C GLY A 90 0.11 -7.95 -12.41
N LEU A 91 -0.13 -8.24 -11.12
CA LEU A 91 0.53 -7.58 -9.98
C LEU A 91 1.39 -8.54 -9.15
N ALA A 92 1.55 -9.78 -9.58
CA ALA A 92 2.44 -10.73 -8.94
C ALA A 92 3.91 -10.31 -9.11
N PRO A 93 4.77 -10.66 -8.14
CA PRO A 93 6.21 -10.42 -8.27
C PRO A 93 6.79 -11.14 -9.49
N LEU A 94 7.80 -10.54 -10.12
CA LEU A 94 8.54 -11.15 -11.22
C LEU A 94 10.02 -11.27 -10.84
N GLY A 95 10.65 -12.34 -11.29
CA GLY A 95 12.08 -12.57 -11.06
C GLY A 95 12.44 -12.60 -9.58
N ASP A 96 13.34 -11.73 -9.19
CA ASP A 96 13.87 -11.58 -7.83
C ASP A 96 13.20 -10.44 -7.02
N GLU A 97 12.07 -9.90 -7.50
CA GLU A 97 11.29 -8.91 -6.75
C GLU A 97 10.90 -9.47 -5.38
N PRO A 98 11.34 -8.85 -4.26
CA PRO A 98 11.12 -9.40 -2.94
C PRO A 98 9.65 -9.39 -2.53
N VAL A 99 9.25 -10.44 -1.83
CA VAL A 99 7.95 -10.54 -1.16
C VAL A 99 8.16 -10.51 0.34
N VAL A 100 7.47 -9.59 1.00
CA VAL A 100 7.41 -9.49 2.47
C VAL A 100 6.05 -10.01 2.92
N GLU A 101 6.06 -11.05 3.72
CA GLU A 101 4.84 -11.65 4.28
C GLU A 101 4.57 -11.12 5.67
N LYS A 102 3.37 -10.61 5.90
CA LYS A 102 2.95 -10.04 7.18
C LYS A 102 1.66 -10.66 7.70
N ARG A 103 1.46 -10.56 9.01
CA ARG A 103 0.23 -11.00 9.71
C ARG A 103 -0.50 -9.85 10.43
N LEU A 104 0.09 -8.67 10.43
CA LEU A 104 -0.47 -7.46 11.06
C LEU A 104 -0.67 -6.37 10.00
N PRO A 105 -1.50 -5.35 10.25
CA PRO A 105 -1.66 -4.24 9.32
C PRO A 105 -0.35 -3.53 8.98
N ASN A 106 0.49 -3.27 9.98
CA ASN A 106 1.80 -2.66 9.78
C ASN A 106 2.76 -3.63 9.08
N ALA A 107 3.22 -3.28 7.89
CA ALA A 107 4.11 -4.13 7.10
C ALA A 107 5.53 -4.25 7.69
N PHE A 108 5.91 -3.41 8.65
CA PHE A 108 7.19 -3.51 9.37
C PHE A 108 7.09 -4.41 10.61
N ALA A 109 5.88 -4.69 11.11
CA ALA A 109 5.72 -5.42 12.35
C ALA A 109 5.95 -6.93 12.17
N GLY A 110 7.04 -7.42 12.73
CA GLY A 110 7.43 -8.84 12.69
C GLY A 110 7.81 -9.33 11.29
N THR A 111 8.36 -8.45 10.46
CA THR A 111 8.83 -8.74 9.09
C THR A 111 10.24 -8.22 8.87
N ASP A 112 10.84 -8.58 7.75
CA ASP A 112 12.15 -8.10 7.30
C ASP A 112 12.07 -6.90 6.33
N LEU A 113 10.92 -6.20 6.28
CA LEU A 113 10.73 -5.08 5.34
C LEU A 113 11.78 -3.99 5.51
N HIS A 114 12.08 -3.62 6.77
CA HIS A 114 13.06 -2.56 7.04
C HIS A 114 14.44 -2.93 6.51
N GLU A 115 14.92 -4.13 6.82
CA GLU A 115 16.21 -4.65 6.39
C GLU A 115 16.32 -4.70 4.85
N ARG A 116 15.27 -5.14 4.17
CA ARG A 116 15.21 -5.14 2.70
C ARG A 116 15.27 -3.73 2.12
N LEU A 117 14.53 -2.80 2.67
CA LEU A 117 14.55 -1.40 2.23
C LEU A 117 15.92 -0.75 2.47
N GLN A 118 16.58 -1.06 3.60
CA GLN A 118 17.93 -0.60 3.87
C GLN A 118 18.94 -1.14 2.84
N GLN A 119 18.84 -2.42 2.45
CA GLN A 119 19.68 -3.02 1.43
C GLN A 119 19.51 -2.38 0.05
N LEU A 120 18.30 -1.92 -0.27
CA LEU A 120 18.01 -1.19 -1.50
C LEU A 120 18.53 0.26 -1.48
N GLY A 121 18.81 0.81 -0.30
CA GLY A 121 19.52 2.09 -0.13
C GLY A 121 18.72 3.35 -0.44
N HIS A 122 17.37 3.26 -0.58
CA HIS A 122 16.50 4.40 -0.85
C HIS A 122 15.73 4.82 0.37
N LEU A 123 15.73 6.12 0.69
CA LEU A 123 14.87 6.70 1.72
C LEU A 123 13.48 7.07 1.19
N ASP A 124 13.35 7.27 -0.11
CA ASP A 124 12.08 7.59 -0.73
C ASP A 124 11.32 6.31 -1.09
N LEU A 125 10.08 6.22 -0.60
CA LEU A 125 9.16 5.13 -0.90
C LEU A 125 7.96 5.68 -1.66
N ILE A 126 7.59 5.02 -2.76
CA ILE A 126 6.29 5.22 -3.41
C ILE A 126 5.42 4.07 -2.96
N ILE A 127 4.31 4.37 -2.30
CA ILE A 127 3.44 3.36 -1.66
C ILE A 127 2.07 3.36 -2.34
N CYS A 128 1.56 2.17 -2.60
CA CYS A 128 0.21 1.93 -3.11
C CYS A 128 -0.33 0.59 -2.58
N GLY A 129 -1.60 0.30 -2.83
CA GLY A 129 -2.23 -0.97 -2.46
C GLY A 129 -3.43 -0.84 -1.53
N PHE A 130 -3.70 -1.85 -0.73
CA PHE A 130 -4.97 -2.02 -0.01
C PHE A 130 -4.77 -2.38 1.46
N MET A 131 -5.73 -2.05 2.36
CA MET A 131 -6.76 -1.02 2.23
C MET A 131 -6.21 0.33 2.70
N THR A 132 -6.66 1.42 2.08
CA THR A 132 -6.17 2.78 2.39
C THR A 132 -6.19 3.08 3.90
N HIS A 133 -7.32 2.86 4.58
CA HIS A 133 -7.51 3.19 6.00
C HIS A 133 -6.84 2.21 6.97
N SER A 134 -6.34 1.08 6.50
CA SER A 134 -5.78 0.00 7.34
C SER A 134 -4.30 -0.20 7.03
N SER A 135 -3.93 -1.27 6.29
CA SER A 135 -2.54 -1.65 6.05
C SER A 135 -1.72 -0.54 5.39
N VAL A 136 -2.29 0.19 4.45
CA VAL A 136 -1.60 1.31 3.77
C VAL A 136 -1.31 2.43 4.76
N SER A 137 -2.34 2.96 5.42
CA SER A 137 -2.20 4.06 6.39
C SER A 137 -1.25 3.71 7.54
N THR A 138 -1.38 2.49 8.09
CA THR A 138 -0.53 2.03 9.19
C THR A 138 0.93 1.90 8.76
N THR A 139 1.19 1.32 7.59
CA THR A 139 2.54 1.14 7.07
C THR A 139 3.21 2.47 6.73
N VAL A 140 2.48 3.43 6.11
CA VAL A 140 3.01 4.78 5.82
C VAL A 140 3.43 5.50 7.10
N ARG A 141 2.63 5.42 8.16
CA ARG A 141 2.97 6.03 9.46
C ARG A 141 4.19 5.37 10.10
N ALA A 142 4.23 4.04 10.11
CA ALA A 142 5.38 3.30 10.62
C ALA A 142 6.67 3.57 9.82
N ALA A 143 6.57 3.65 8.48
CA ALA A 143 7.72 4.01 7.64
C ALA A 143 8.33 5.36 8.03
N LYS A 144 7.50 6.33 8.44
CA LYS A 144 7.96 7.62 8.93
C LYS A 144 8.80 7.50 10.21
N ASP A 145 8.42 6.61 11.12
CA ASP A 145 9.16 6.36 12.36
C ASP A 145 10.54 5.75 12.07
N TYR A 146 10.67 4.98 11.00
CA TYR A 146 11.95 4.45 10.49
C TYR A 146 12.76 5.46 9.65
N GLY A 147 12.27 6.68 9.47
CA GLY A 147 12.98 7.75 8.74
C GLY A 147 12.73 7.79 7.23
N TYR A 148 11.83 6.95 6.68
CA TYR A 148 11.50 7.00 5.27
C TYR A 148 10.65 8.20 4.91
N ARG A 149 10.78 8.66 3.65
CA ARG A 149 9.95 9.68 3.03
C ARG A 149 8.95 8.99 2.11
N CYS A 150 7.67 9.01 2.51
CA CYS A 150 6.63 8.28 1.79
C CYS A 150 5.86 9.21 0.86
N THR A 151 5.69 8.77 -0.38
CA THR A 151 4.72 9.29 -1.34
C THR A 151 3.63 8.26 -1.53
N LEU A 152 2.44 8.57 -1.07
CA LEU A 152 1.26 7.72 -1.27
C LEU A 152 0.62 8.05 -2.61
N VAL A 153 0.41 7.05 -3.45
CA VAL A 153 -0.35 7.18 -4.70
C VAL A 153 -1.79 6.79 -4.41
N ASP A 154 -2.60 7.78 -4.03
CA ASP A 154 -4.00 7.59 -3.63
C ASP A 154 -4.83 6.92 -4.72
N ALA A 155 -4.68 7.34 -5.98
CA ALA A 155 -5.35 6.73 -7.13
C ALA A 155 -5.00 5.24 -7.34
N ALA A 156 -3.93 4.75 -6.72
CA ALA A 156 -3.51 3.35 -6.72
C ALA A 156 -3.83 2.64 -5.38
N CYS A 157 -4.75 3.21 -4.61
CA CYS A 157 -5.26 2.64 -3.36
C CYS A 157 -6.77 2.52 -3.42
N ALA A 158 -7.34 1.65 -2.60
CA ALA A 158 -8.79 1.52 -2.43
C ALA A 158 -9.13 1.11 -1.01
N THR A 159 -10.39 1.31 -0.65
CA THR A 159 -10.95 0.89 0.62
C THR A 159 -12.43 0.56 0.48
N ARG A 160 -13.11 0.31 1.59
CA ARG A 160 -14.51 -0.07 1.64
C ARG A 160 -15.28 0.81 2.62
N ASP A 161 -16.59 0.79 2.52
CA ASP A 161 -17.47 1.38 3.52
C ASP A 161 -17.29 0.69 4.88
N LEU A 162 -17.33 1.45 5.96
CA LEU A 162 -17.26 0.92 7.33
C LEU A 162 -18.49 1.30 8.14
N PRO A 163 -19.00 0.41 8.99
CA PRO A 163 -20.06 0.75 9.92
C PRO A 163 -19.53 1.66 11.04
N TYR A 164 -20.31 2.65 11.40
CA TYR A 164 -20.05 3.49 12.57
C TYR A 164 -21.37 3.72 13.32
N GLN A 165 -21.53 3.08 14.47
CA GLN A 165 -22.80 3.06 15.23
C GLN A 165 -23.97 2.59 14.37
N HIS A 166 -24.91 3.48 14.06
CA HIS A 166 -26.08 3.21 13.21
C HIS A 166 -25.95 3.77 11.80
N GLU A 167 -24.77 4.27 11.44
CA GLU A 167 -24.46 4.90 10.16
C GLU A 167 -23.41 4.11 9.39
N LEU A 168 -23.20 4.53 8.15
CA LEU A 168 -22.15 4.01 7.29
C LEU A 168 -21.17 5.15 6.97
N ILE A 169 -19.88 4.93 7.18
CA ILE A 169 -18.85 5.83 6.68
C ILE A 169 -18.46 5.36 5.27
N PRO A 170 -18.74 6.16 4.24
CA PRO A 170 -18.45 5.77 2.87
C PRO A 170 -16.94 5.60 2.62
N ALA A 171 -16.58 4.65 1.77
CA ALA A 171 -15.20 4.40 1.34
C ALA A 171 -14.47 5.67 0.88
N ARG A 172 -15.16 6.53 0.11
CA ARG A 172 -14.60 7.81 -0.37
C ARG A 172 -14.12 8.73 0.75
N ASP A 173 -14.83 8.73 1.89
CA ASP A 173 -14.51 9.61 3.01
C ASP A 173 -13.34 9.03 3.82
N LEU A 174 -13.32 7.71 4.03
CA LEU A 174 -12.18 6.99 4.61
C LEU A 174 -10.91 7.09 3.76
N HIS A 175 -11.07 7.09 2.44
CA HIS A 175 -9.94 7.19 1.52
C HIS A 175 -9.26 8.55 1.54
N ARG A 176 -10.02 9.61 1.81
CA ARG A 176 -9.52 11.01 1.85
C ARG A 176 -8.86 11.40 3.17
N MET A 177 -9.05 10.62 4.24
CA MET A 177 -8.44 10.86 5.55
C MET A 177 -7.00 10.41 5.61
#